data_fdf577aac451c83c72d23267b1b56bda
#
_entry.id   fdf577aac451c83c72d23267b1b56bda
#
_cell.length_a   1.000
_cell.length_b   1.000
_cell.length_c   1.000
_cell.angle_alpha   90.00
_cell.angle_beta   90.00
_cell.angle_gamma   90.00
#
_symmetry.space_group_name_H-M   'P 1'
#
loop_
_entity.id
_entity.type
_entity.pdbx_description
1 polymer ?
#
loop_
_entity_poly.entity_id
_entity_poly.type
_entity_poly.pdbx_seq_one_letter_code
_entity_poly.pdbx_strand_id
1 'polypeptide(L)'
;MGAITIGGAFLLLSLAASAQASTTEVTANGNAFTGGLSFMPASINVRVGDTVRWRNTDFLVPHTATEDHGLWDLGGSYGGTPANPPGFGPGTTVQRVFEAGTQAYYCRVHPRQMHGTIRVPVSLSIGRKRVRVRVRHRRPHHRRYRIKIRRYVVVVWSSTRPAAGLGFDVERRQAGGRWRVVRTATTGTRLRFRIVRRNRVWQLRARLRRSGSATAASGWSPLASIRS
;
A
#
# COMPACT_ATOMS: atom_id res chain seq x y z
N MET A 1 -23.96 22.22 55.30
CA MET A 1 -24.04 21.01 54.46
C MET A 1 -23.85 21.43 53.02
N GLY A 2 -22.63 21.25 52.48
CA GLY A 2 -22.30 21.63 51.10
C GLY A 2 -22.19 20.39 50.24
N ALA A 3 -22.97 20.31 49.19
CA ALA A 3 -22.94 19.22 48.23
C ALA A 3 -21.80 19.43 47.19
N ILE A 4 -20.84 18.51 47.13
CA ILE A 4 -19.76 18.46 46.13
C ILE A 4 -20.29 17.70 44.93
N THR A 5 -20.49 18.39 43.80
CA THR A 5 -20.86 17.76 42.54
C THR A 5 -19.59 17.37 41.79
N ILE A 6 -19.29 16.09 41.72
CA ILE A 6 -18.16 15.53 40.96
C ILE A 6 -18.61 15.41 39.50
N GLY A 7 -18.15 16.32 38.67
CA GLY A 7 -18.35 16.28 37.21
C GLY A 7 -17.44 15.26 36.55
N GLY A 8 -17.94 14.09 36.22
CA GLY A 8 -17.23 13.05 35.47
C GLY A 8 -16.99 13.48 34.03
N ALA A 9 -15.73 13.67 33.65
CA ALA A 9 -15.34 13.89 32.26
C ALA A 9 -15.37 12.56 31.50
N PHE A 10 -16.41 12.31 30.72
CA PHE A 10 -16.45 11.18 29.78
C PHE A 10 -15.42 11.39 28.65
N LEU A 11 -14.34 10.64 28.70
CA LEU A 11 -13.36 10.55 27.63
C LEU A 11 -13.91 9.62 26.53
N LEU A 12 -14.53 10.19 25.50
CA LEU A 12 -14.90 9.41 24.31
C LEU A 12 -13.63 9.00 23.55
N LEU A 13 -13.12 7.80 23.84
CA LEU A 13 -12.15 7.14 23.01
C LEU A 13 -12.87 6.73 21.70
N SER A 14 -12.66 7.48 20.63
CA SER A 14 -13.00 7.01 19.29
C SER A 14 -12.00 5.91 18.91
N LEU A 15 -12.38 4.66 19.07
CA LEU A 15 -11.72 3.51 18.47
C LEU A 15 -11.81 3.68 16.95
N ALA A 16 -10.74 4.17 16.34
CA ALA A 16 -10.55 4.00 14.91
C ALA A 16 -10.33 2.48 14.70
N ALA A 17 -11.33 1.80 14.16
CA ALA A 17 -11.18 0.42 13.73
C ALA A 17 -10.01 0.38 12.72
N SER A 18 -8.90 -0.14 13.14
CA SER A 18 -7.81 -0.51 12.24
C SER A 18 -8.36 -1.61 11.34
N ALA A 19 -8.50 -1.34 10.03
CA ALA A 19 -8.81 -2.40 9.08
C ALA A 19 -7.73 -3.47 9.24
N GLN A 20 -8.14 -4.66 9.66
CA GLN A 20 -7.24 -5.80 9.74
C GLN A 20 -6.76 -6.15 8.34
N ALA A 21 -5.48 -6.51 8.22
CA ALA A 21 -4.93 -7.03 6.98
C ALA A 21 -5.68 -8.30 6.60
N SER A 22 -6.12 -8.39 5.35
CA SER A 22 -6.79 -9.56 4.80
C SER A 22 -5.83 -10.38 3.95
N THR A 23 -6.17 -11.68 3.75
CA THR A 23 -5.46 -12.53 2.81
C THR A 23 -6.39 -12.84 1.63
N THR A 24 -5.91 -12.56 0.42
CA THR A 24 -6.57 -12.94 -0.84
C THR A 24 -5.80 -14.07 -1.47
N GLU A 25 -6.48 -15.13 -1.86
CA GLU A 25 -5.85 -16.27 -2.53
C GLU A 25 -5.93 -16.11 -4.05
N VAL A 26 -4.85 -16.50 -4.72
CA VAL A 26 -4.74 -16.68 -6.16
C VAL A 26 -4.28 -18.14 -6.38
N THR A 27 -4.98 -18.88 -7.19
CA THR A 27 -4.55 -20.21 -7.58
C THR A 27 -3.69 -20.15 -8.83
N ALA A 28 -2.57 -20.87 -8.83
CA ALA A 28 -1.79 -21.16 -10.01
C ALA A 28 -2.26 -22.50 -10.55
N ASN A 29 -3.08 -22.45 -11.59
CA ASN A 29 -3.73 -23.61 -12.18
C ASN A 29 -3.04 -24.01 -13.47
N GLY A 30 -3.12 -25.27 -13.78
CA GLY A 30 -2.75 -25.76 -15.08
C GLY A 30 -2.74 -27.28 -15.14
N ASN A 31 -2.71 -27.77 -16.34
CA ASN A 31 -2.38 -29.14 -16.64
C ASN A 31 -1.42 -29.11 -17.82
N ALA A 32 -0.20 -29.55 -17.59
CA ALA A 32 0.85 -29.54 -18.60
C ALA A 32 0.44 -30.31 -19.89
N PHE A 33 -0.52 -31.22 -19.78
CA PHE A 33 -0.98 -32.06 -20.91
C PHE A 33 -2.21 -31.51 -21.64
N THR A 34 -3.10 -30.81 -20.94
CA THR A 34 -4.37 -30.33 -21.53
C THR A 34 -4.45 -28.83 -21.70
N GLY A 35 -3.45 -28.09 -21.26
CA GLY A 35 -3.44 -26.62 -21.26
C GLY A 35 -4.19 -26.03 -20.06
N GLY A 36 -4.60 -24.75 -20.19
CA GLY A 36 -5.34 -24.05 -19.13
C GLY A 36 -4.44 -23.43 -18.07
N LEU A 37 -3.15 -23.25 -18.36
CA LEU A 37 -2.19 -22.57 -17.46
C LEU A 37 -2.61 -21.13 -17.19
N SER A 38 -2.92 -20.81 -15.93
CA SER A 38 -3.43 -19.49 -15.55
C SER A 38 -3.26 -19.18 -14.06
N PHE A 39 -3.27 -17.91 -13.74
CA PHE A 39 -3.56 -17.44 -12.38
C PHE A 39 -5.05 -17.11 -12.24
N MET A 40 -5.70 -17.64 -11.20
CA MET A 40 -7.12 -17.42 -10.95
C MET A 40 -7.38 -16.88 -9.54
N PRO A 41 -7.97 -15.68 -9.41
CA PRO A 41 -8.27 -14.73 -10.48
C PRO A 41 -7.00 -14.08 -11.04
N ALA A 42 -6.99 -13.76 -12.34
CA ALA A 42 -5.85 -13.11 -12.99
C ALA A 42 -5.68 -11.64 -12.59
N SER A 43 -6.71 -11.01 -12.06
CA SER A 43 -6.65 -9.61 -11.61
C SER A 43 -7.37 -9.45 -10.29
N ILE A 44 -6.67 -8.86 -9.31
CA ILE A 44 -7.20 -8.61 -7.96
C ILE A 44 -6.96 -7.18 -7.51
N ASN A 45 -7.86 -6.70 -6.64
CA ASN A 45 -7.72 -5.44 -5.94
C ASN A 45 -7.59 -5.73 -4.44
N VAL A 46 -6.50 -5.27 -3.83
CA VAL A 46 -6.25 -5.43 -2.40
C VAL A 46 -5.89 -4.08 -1.77
N ARG A 47 -5.81 -4.00 -0.45
CA ARG A 47 -5.45 -2.80 0.29
C ARG A 47 -3.97 -2.81 0.64
N VAL A 48 -3.42 -1.64 0.95
CA VAL A 48 -2.08 -1.54 1.55
C VAL A 48 -2.01 -2.36 2.82
N GLY A 49 -1.07 -3.30 2.87
CA GLY A 49 -0.86 -4.20 4.00
C GLY A 49 -1.59 -5.53 3.92
N ASP A 50 -2.48 -5.73 2.94
CA ASP A 50 -3.08 -7.03 2.70
C ASP A 50 -2.04 -8.02 2.16
N THR A 51 -2.27 -9.29 2.39
CA THR A 51 -1.46 -10.41 1.91
C THR A 51 -2.12 -11.02 0.68
N VAL A 52 -1.34 -11.29 -0.35
CA VAL A 52 -1.74 -12.18 -1.44
C VAL A 52 -1.00 -13.49 -1.27
N ARG A 53 -1.72 -14.59 -1.37
CA ARG A 53 -1.21 -15.95 -1.28
C ARG A 53 -1.44 -16.63 -2.62
N TRP A 54 -0.39 -17.17 -3.21
CA TRP A 54 -0.48 -18.03 -4.38
C TRP A 54 -0.44 -19.48 -3.92
N ARG A 55 -1.39 -20.26 -4.39
CA ARG A 55 -1.47 -21.70 -4.16
C ARG A 55 -1.31 -22.43 -5.49
N ASN A 56 -0.33 -23.30 -5.59
CA ASN A 56 -0.18 -24.16 -6.75
C ASN A 56 -1.21 -25.31 -6.65
N THR A 57 -2.14 -25.33 -7.58
CA THR A 57 -3.15 -26.40 -7.73
C THR A 57 -2.88 -27.29 -8.93
N ASP A 58 -1.76 -27.05 -9.63
CA ASP A 58 -1.27 -27.97 -10.66
C ASP A 58 -0.84 -29.29 -10.02
N PHE A 59 -0.91 -30.35 -10.78
CA PHE A 59 -0.57 -31.68 -10.30
C PHE A 59 0.92 -32.01 -10.44
N LEU A 60 1.59 -31.47 -11.45
CA LEU A 60 2.95 -31.89 -11.82
C LEU A 60 3.96 -30.73 -11.90
N VAL A 61 3.50 -29.49 -12.16
CA VAL A 61 4.39 -28.43 -12.60
C VAL A 61 4.54 -27.36 -11.50
N PRO A 62 5.78 -26.93 -11.21
CA PRO A 62 6.02 -25.79 -10.34
C PRO A 62 5.66 -24.49 -11.04
N HIS A 63 5.27 -23.48 -10.25
CA HIS A 63 4.98 -22.14 -10.73
C HIS A 63 5.80 -21.09 -9.99
N THR A 64 5.93 -19.89 -10.56
CA THR A 64 6.48 -18.71 -9.89
C THR A 64 5.47 -17.57 -9.96
N ALA A 65 5.57 -16.61 -9.06
CA ALA A 65 4.94 -15.31 -9.22
C ALA A 65 6.05 -14.26 -9.21
N THR A 66 6.37 -13.70 -10.36
CA THR A 66 7.50 -12.80 -10.57
C THR A 66 7.01 -11.50 -11.18
N GLU A 67 7.30 -10.37 -10.54
CA GLU A 67 6.89 -9.04 -11.02
C GLU A 67 7.65 -8.68 -12.31
N ASP A 68 6.97 -8.07 -13.28
CA ASP A 68 7.45 -7.84 -14.64
C ASP A 68 8.78 -7.07 -14.73
N HIS A 69 9.07 -6.20 -13.75
CA HIS A 69 10.32 -5.43 -13.67
C HIS A 69 11.30 -6.00 -12.64
N GLY A 70 11.03 -7.21 -12.11
CA GLY A 70 11.88 -7.87 -11.14
C GLY A 70 11.96 -7.16 -9.78
N LEU A 71 10.91 -6.43 -9.39
CA LEU A 71 10.86 -5.76 -8.08
C LEU A 71 10.67 -6.76 -6.95
N TRP A 72 10.04 -7.89 -7.23
CA TRP A 72 9.92 -9.04 -6.33
C TRP A 72 9.74 -10.33 -7.13
N ASP A 73 10.10 -11.44 -6.51
CA ASP A 73 10.02 -12.77 -7.08
C ASP A 73 9.66 -13.78 -5.98
N LEU A 74 8.64 -14.60 -6.24
CA LEU A 74 8.20 -15.69 -5.40
C LEU A 74 8.30 -16.99 -6.19
N GLY A 75 9.19 -17.87 -5.75
CA GLY A 75 9.40 -19.15 -6.42
C GLY A 75 10.86 -19.53 -6.56
N GLY A 76 11.76 -18.82 -5.86
CA GLY A 76 13.19 -19.17 -5.79
C GLY A 76 14.00 -18.81 -7.01
N SER A 77 15.28 -19.15 -6.98
CA SER A 77 16.25 -18.82 -8.03
C SER A 77 15.91 -19.48 -9.35
N TYR A 78 15.95 -18.73 -10.43
CA TYR A 78 15.93 -19.28 -11.78
C TYR A 78 17.25 -20.00 -12.01
N GLY A 79 17.19 -21.27 -12.32
CA GLY A 79 18.38 -22.11 -12.53
C GLY A 79 18.38 -23.38 -11.66
N GLY A 80 17.22 -23.80 -11.17
CA GLY A 80 17.07 -25.11 -10.54
C GLY A 80 17.50 -26.22 -11.46
N THR A 81 18.08 -27.28 -10.91
CA THR A 81 18.36 -28.51 -11.63
C THR A 81 17.06 -29.23 -11.99
N PRO A 82 17.03 -30.17 -12.93
CA PRO A 82 15.86 -31.01 -13.20
C PRO A 82 15.29 -31.70 -11.94
N ALA A 83 16.15 -31.97 -10.94
CA ALA A 83 15.75 -32.53 -9.64
C ALA A 83 15.15 -31.50 -8.67
N ASN A 84 15.34 -30.20 -8.92
CA ASN A 84 14.80 -29.11 -8.09
C ASN A 84 14.40 -27.92 -8.99
N PRO A 85 13.28 -28.03 -9.73
CA PRO A 85 12.86 -27.00 -10.66
C PRO A 85 12.55 -25.69 -9.92
N PRO A 86 12.79 -24.52 -10.56
CA PRO A 86 12.46 -23.24 -9.96
C PRO A 86 10.96 -23.13 -9.75
N GLY A 87 10.55 -22.64 -8.58
CA GLY A 87 9.14 -22.37 -8.31
C GLY A 87 8.62 -23.01 -7.03
N PHE A 88 7.37 -22.69 -6.71
CA PHE A 88 6.62 -23.38 -5.67
C PHE A 88 5.90 -24.58 -6.29
N GLY A 89 6.19 -25.76 -5.74
CA GLY A 89 5.72 -27.04 -6.28
C GLY A 89 4.23 -27.28 -6.07
N PRO A 90 3.69 -28.37 -6.66
CA PRO A 90 2.31 -28.78 -6.49
C PRO A 90 1.86 -28.83 -5.03
N GLY A 91 0.66 -28.33 -4.74
CA GLY A 91 0.09 -28.31 -3.40
C GLY A 91 0.70 -27.27 -2.44
N THR A 92 1.78 -26.58 -2.81
CA THR A 92 2.45 -25.60 -1.95
C THR A 92 1.91 -24.18 -2.14
N THR A 93 2.24 -23.30 -1.20
CA THR A 93 1.84 -21.88 -1.23
C THR A 93 3.03 -20.96 -1.01
N VAL A 94 2.98 -19.80 -1.64
CA VAL A 94 3.84 -18.65 -1.36
C VAL A 94 2.98 -17.43 -1.11
N GLN A 95 3.48 -16.45 -0.38
CA GLN A 95 2.70 -15.25 -0.07
C GLN A 95 3.56 -14.00 0.07
N ARG A 96 2.91 -12.83 -0.14
CA ARG A 96 3.54 -11.52 0.00
C ARG A 96 2.54 -10.49 0.52
N VAL A 97 3.01 -9.56 1.36
CA VAL A 97 2.28 -8.36 1.78
C VAL A 97 2.47 -7.27 0.73
N PHE A 98 1.39 -6.58 0.36
CA PHE A 98 1.40 -5.63 -0.74
C PHE A 98 1.36 -4.16 -0.30
N GLU A 99 2.15 -3.38 -1.00
CA GLU A 99 2.23 -1.93 -1.00
C GLU A 99 1.50 -1.33 -2.22
N ALA A 100 1.22 -0.02 -2.17
CA ALA A 100 0.52 0.69 -3.23
C ALA A 100 1.27 0.64 -4.57
N GLY A 101 0.55 0.31 -5.62
CA GLY A 101 1.04 0.16 -7.00
C GLY A 101 0.06 -0.63 -7.86
N THR A 102 0.31 -0.68 -9.14
CA THR A 102 -0.23 -1.69 -10.05
C THR A 102 0.92 -2.59 -10.44
N GLN A 103 0.90 -3.83 -9.97
CA GLN A 103 2.00 -4.77 -10.08
C GLN A 103 1.55 -5.91 -11.00
N ALA A 104 1.99 -5.86 -12.24
CA ALA A 104 1.85 -6.96 -13.18
C ALA A 104 2.91 -8.01 -12.89
N TYR A 105 2.54 -9.28 -13.03
CA TYR A 105 3.42 -10.40 -12.73
C TYR A 105 3.13 -11.58 -13.65
N TYR A 106 4.08 -12.47 -13.78
CA TYR A 106 3.98 -13.66 -14.62
C TYR A 106 4.64 -14.88 -13.94
N CYS A 107 4.39 -16.06 -14.51
CA CYS A 107 5.10 -17.27 -14.16
C CYS A 107 6.30 -17.44 -15.09
N ARG A 108 7.53 -17.51 -14.52
CA ARG A 108 8.76 -17.73 -15.32
C ARG A 108 8.81 -19.09 -16.00
N VAL A 109 8.10 -20.08 -15.46
CA VAL A 109 7.99 -21.41 -16.07
C VAL A 109 7.08 -21.37 -17.31
N HIS A 110 6.04 -20.52 -17.27
CA HIS A 110 5.03 -20.40 -18.34
C HIS A 110 4.81 -18.93 -18.74
N PRO A 111 5.85 -18.25 -19.27
CA PRO A 111 5.83 -16.79 -19.40
C PRO A 111 4.89 -16.26 -20.48
N ARG A 112 4.36 -17.12 -21.34
CA ARG A 112 3.41 -16.73 -22.40
C ARG A 112 1.95 -16.89 -21.96
N GLN A 113 1.65 -17.76 -21.01
CA GLN A 113 0.28 -18.12 -20.65
C GLN A 113 -0.16 -17.53 -19.30
N MET A 114 0.75 -17.52 -18.32
CA MET A 114 0.40 -17.20 -16.95
C MET A 114 0.79 -15.78 -16.57
N HIS A 115 -0.18 -14.88 -16.62
CA HIS A 115 -0.04 -13.49 -16.20
C HIS A 115 -1.08 -13.10 -15.18
N GLY A 116 -0.73 -12.15 -14.31
CA GLY A 116 -1.65 -11.59 -13.34
C GLY A 116 -1.38 -10.12 -13.04
N THR A 117 -2.32 -9.48 -12.38
CA THR A 117 -2.20 -8.07 -11.99
C THR A 117 -2.77 -7.84 -10.60
N ILE A 118 -2.00 -7.22 -9.74
CA ILE A 118 -2.43 -6.79 -8.40
C ILE A 118 -2.51 -5.27 -8.37
N ARG A 119 -3.66 -4.73 -7.98
CA ARG A 119 -3.92 -3.30 -7.87
C ARG A 119 -4.12 -2.91 -6.43
N VAL A 120 -3.29 -1.99 -5.94
CA VAL A 120 -3.30 -1.55 -4.54
C VAL A 120 -3.36 -0.03 -4.49
N PRO A 121 -4.51 0.58 -4.19
CA PRO A 121 -4.59 2.03 -4.03
C PRO A 121 -3.85 2.47 -2.75
N VAL A 122 -3.38 3.72 -2.71
CA VAL A 122 -2.89 4.31 -1.46
C VAL A 122 -4.04 4.44 -0.47
N SER A 123 -3.77 4.21 0.83
CA SER A 123 -4.74 4.44 1.89
C SER A 123 -4.77 5.91 2.30
N LEU A 124 -5.96 6.52 2.39
CA LEU A 124 -6.17 7.92 2.72
C LEU A 124 -7.08 8.08 3.94
N SER A 125 -6.71 8.96 4.85
CA SER A 125 -7.55 9.31 5.99
C SER A 125 -7.37 10.77 6.41
N ILE A 126 -8.33 11.30 7.20
CA ILE A 126 -8.25 12.63 7.79
C ILE A 126 -7.81 12.50 9.25
N GLY A 127 -6.57 12.92 9.50
CA GLY A 127 -6.05 13.02 10.86
C GLY A 127 -6.34 14.39 11.48
N ARG A 128 -6.50 14.42 12.80
CA ARG A 128 -6.68 15.64 13.60
C ARG A 128 -5.59 15.72 14.66
N LYS A 129 -5.06 16.95 14.88
CA LYS A 129 -4.09 17.19 15.94
C LYS A 129 -4.49 18.46 16.70
N ARG A 130 -4.56 18.37 18.02
CA ARG A 130 -4.66 19.54 18.89
C ARG A 130 -3.31 20.23 18.93
N VAL A 131 -3.27 21.54 18.69
CA VAL A 131 -2.07 22.35 18.76
C VAL A 131 -2.33 23.57 19.64
N ARG A 132 -1.41 23.82 20.56
CA ARG A 132 -1.42 25.02 21.40
C ARG A 132 -0.87 26.18 20.58
N VAL A 133 -1.68 27.23 20.39
CA VAL A 133 -1.29 28.40 19.59
C VAL A 133 -1.30 29.61 20.51
N ARG A 134 -0.17 30.33 20.50
CA ARG A 134 -0.06 31.58 21.25
C ARG A 134 -1.02 32.62 20.66
N VAL A 135 -1.82 33.25 21.51
CA VAL A 135 -2.69 34.37 21.11
C VAL A 135 -1.91 35.65 21.36
N ARG A 136 -1.81 36.53 20.36
CA ARG A 136 -1.28 37.87 20.56
C ARG A 136 -2.21 38.63 21.51
N HIS A 137 -1.67 39.16 22.60
CA HIS A 137 -2.37 39.99 23.54
C HIS A 137 -1.76 41.41 23.53
N ARG A 138 -2.56 42.45 23.70
CA ARG A 138 -2.08 43.83 23.74
C ARG A 138 -1.15 44.09 24.94
N ARG A 139 -1.26 43.32 26.03
CA ARG A 139 -0.39 43.42 27.20
C ARG A 139 0.74 42.40 27.11
N PRO A 140 2.05 42.82 27.14
CA PRO A 140 3.17 41.95 26.85
C PRO A 140 3.41 40.84 27.87
N HIS A 141 2.96 40.97 29.10
CA HIS A 141 3.23 40.02 30.21
C HIS A 141 2.25 38.85 30.32
N HIS A 142 1.14 38.84 29.57
CA HIS A 142 0.18 37.75 29.60
C HIS A 142 0.27 36.83 28.37
N ARG A 143 0.89 35.66 28.57
CA ARG A 143 0.96 34.61 27.53
C ARG A 143 -0.35 33.81 27.54
N ARG A 144 -1.32 34.20 26.71
CA ARG A 144 -2.53 33.41 26.49
C ARG A 144 -2.33 32.42 25.35
N TYR A 145 -2.83 31.20 25.55
CA TYR A 145 -2.81 30.15 24.56
C TYR A 145 -4.24 29.68 24.30
N ARG A 146 -4.51 29.32 23.05
CA ARG A 146 -5.75 28.63 22.70
C ARG A 146 -5.42 27.31 22.02
N ILE A 147 -6.28 26.31 22.19
CA ILE A 147 -6.18 25.04 21.48
C ILE A 147 -6.85 25.22 20.11
N LYS A 148 -6.13 24.89 19.05
CA LYS A 148 -6.68 24.78 17.69
C LYS A 148 -6.56 23.33 17.22
N ILE A 149 -7.60 22.85 16.53
CA ILE A 149 -7.57 21.57 15.86
C ILE A 149 -7.03 21.80 14.45
N ARG A 150 -5.90 21.18 14.13
CA ARG A 150 -5.36 21.12 12.77
C ARG A 150 -5.74 19.79 12.14
N ARG A 151 -6.24 19.85 10.90
CA ARG A 151 -6.59 18.67 10.10
C ARG A 151 -5.46 18.39 9.11
N TYR A 152 -5.25 17.12 8.85
CA TYR A 152 -4.22 16.63 7.92
C TYR A 152 -4.81 15.53 7.05
N VAL A 153 -4.41 15.47 5.79
CA VAL A 153 -4.51 14.23 5.02
C VAL A 153 -3.34 13.36 5.44
N VAL A 154 -3.64 12.14 5.84
CA VAL A 154 -2.67 11.07 6.10
C VAL A 154 -2.73 10.15 4.90
N VAL A 155 -1.58 9.86 4.33
CA VAL A 155 -1.40 9.00 3.17
C VAL A 155 -0.50 7.85 3.57
N VAL A 156 -0.94 6.62 3.36
CA VAL A 156 -0.15 5.41 3.60
C VAL A 156 -0.06 4.64 2.28
N TRP A 157 1.15 4.30 1.86
CA TRP A 157 1.41 3.54 0.65
C TRP A 157 2.09 2.20 0.90
N SER A 158 2.57 1.96 2.12
CA SER A 158 3.07 0.66 2.54
C SER A 158 2.86 0.47 4.05
N SER A 159 2.69 -0.76 4.49
CA SER A 159 2.65 -1.14 5.90
C SER A 159 4.06 -1.35 6.48
N THR A 160 5.04 -1.67 5.63
CA THR A 160 6.42 -1.95 5.99
C THR A 160 7.39 -1.15 5.13
N ARG A 161 8.64 -1.01 5.56
CA ARG A 161 9.69 -0.46 4.70
C ARG A 161 9.93 -1.37 3.51
N PRO A 162 10.29 -0.82 2.34
CA PRO A 162 10.63 -1.63 1.18
C PRO A 162 11.93 -2.42 1.45
N ALA A 163 12.12 -3.51 0.72
CA ALA A 163 13.37 -4.26 0.73
C ALA A 163 14.55 -3.38 0.30
N ALA A 164 15.76 -3.79 0.63
CA ALA A 164 16.99 -3.10 0.22
C ALA A 164 17.02 -2.92 -1.31
N GLY A 165 17.46 -1.75 -1.76
CA GLY A 165 17.47 -1.40 -3.18
C GLY A 165 16.13 -1.00 -3.78
N LEU A 166 15.04 -0.98 -3.00
CA LEU A 166 13.72 -0.53 -3.42
C LEU A 166 13.29 0.76 -2.71
N GLY A 167 12.38 1.48 -3.31
CA GLY A 167 11.77 2.71 -2.76
C GLY A 167 10.43 3.00 -3.39
N PHE A 168 9.78 4.07 -2.96
CA PHE A 168 8.48 4.50 -3.47
C PHE A 168 8.54 5.85 -4.14
N ASP A 169 7.91 5.98 -5.29
CA ASP A 169 7.52 7.28 -5.84
C ASP A 169 6.09 7.57 -5.39
N VAL A 170 5.86 8.80 -4.96
CA VAL A 170 4.53 9.27 -4.51
C VAL A 170 4.21 10.59 -5.16
N GLU A 171 3.04 10.69 -5.76
CA GLU A 171 2.54 11.91 -6.38
C GLU A 171 1.19 12.31 -5.82
N ARG A 172 0.92 13.61 -5.87
CA ARG A 172 -0.40 14.19 -5.54
C ARG A 172 -0.80 15.25 -6.52
N ARG A 173 -2.10 15.49 -6.61
CA ARG A 173 -2.68 16.67 -7.27
C ARG A 173 -3.97 17.09 -6.59
N GLN A 174 -4.43 18.31 -6.83
CA GLN A 174 -5.86 18.63 -6.68
C GLN A 174 -6.60 18.06 -7.89
N ALA A 175 -7.84 17.63 -7.70
CA ALA A 175 -8.65 17.13 -8.81
C ALA A 175 -8.69 18.14 -9.98
N GLY A 176 -8.44 17.65 -11.19
CA GLY A 176 -8.29 18.47 -12.39
C GLY A 176 -6.93 19.17 -12.56
N GLY A 177 -6.06 19.16 -11.55
CA GLY A 177 -4.74 19.81 -11.62
C GLY A 177 -3.63 18.88 -12.11
N ARG A 178 -2.43 19.45 -12.27
CA ARG A 178 -1.23 18.68 -12.65
C ARG A 178 -0.70 17.85 -11.49
N TRP A 179 -0.14 16.69 -11.80
CA TRP A 179 0.58 15.85 -10.85
C TRP A 179 1.85 16.57 -10.36
N ARG A 180 2.11 16.44 -9.07
CA ARG A 180 3.32 16.94 -8.42
C ARG A 180 3.95 15.80 -7.64
N VAL A 181 5.24 15.59 -7.88
CA VAL A 181 6.06 14.65 -7.11
C VAL A 181 6.10 15.11 -5.65
N VAL A 182 5.85 14.20 -4.74
CA VAL A 182 5.91 14.43 -3.28
C VAL A 182 7.10 13.70 -2.68
N ARG A 183 7.38 12.50 -3.20
CA ARG A 183 8.52 11.67 -2.83
C ARG A 183 9.03 10.93 -4.05
N THR A 184 10.35 10.76 -4.13
CA THR A 184 11.03 9.93 -5.13
C THR A 184 11.92 8.94 -4.42
N ALA A 185 11.85 7.67 -4.79
CA ALA A 185 12.64 6.57 -4.25
C ALA A 185 12.70 6.55 -2.69
N THR A 186 11.62 6.96 -2.03
CA THR A 186 11.59 7.03 -0.56
C THR A 186 11.44 5.67 0.07
N THR A 187 12.14 5.41 1.17
CA THR A 187 11.94 4.23 2.03
C THR A 187 10.86 4.46 3.10
N GLY A 188 10.34 5.69 3.21
CA GLY A 188 9.21 5.98 4.09
C GLY A 188 7.93 5.34 3.60
N THR A 189 7.03 5.02 4.52
CA THR A 189 5.79 4.27 4.23
C THR A 189 4.53 5.14 4.23
N ARG A 190 4.65 6.37 4.71
CA ARG A 190 3.52 7.29 4.87
C ARG A 190 3.99 8.75 4.90
N LEU A 191 3.06 9.65 4.64
CA LEU A 191 3.24 11.08 4.88
C LEU A 191 1.94 11.70 5.39
N ARG A 192 2.06 12.90 5.91
CA ARG A 192 0.91 13.75 6.22
C ARG A 192 1.14 15.15 5.70
N PHE A 193 0.10 15.78 5.18
CA PHE A 193 0.13 17.19 4.84
C PHE A 193 -1.07 17.94 5.41
N ARG A 194 -0.84 19.19 5.79
CA ARG A 194 -1.86 20.02 6.44
C ARG A 194 -2.96 20.41 5.45
N ILE A 195 -4.21 20.33 5.87
CA ILE A 195 -5.35 20.89 5.16
C ILE A 195 -5.44 22.38 5.49
N VAL A 196 -5.17 23.23 4.52
CA VAL A 196 -5.28 24.69 4.66
C VAL A 196 -6.64 25.19 4.19
N ARG A 197 -7.11 24.66 3.06
CA ARG A 197 -8.42 25.01 2.46
C ARG A 197 -9.35 23.81 2.54
N ARG A 198 -10.62 24.05 2.93
CA ARG A 198 -11.68 23.03 2.94
C ARG A 198 -12.25 22.80 1.54
N ASN A 199 -12.99 21.73 1.37
CA ASN A 199 -13.71 21.36 0.15
C ASN A 199 -12.81 21.20 -1.09
N ARG A 200 -11.57 20.82 -0.91
CA ARG A 200 -10.67 20.43 -2.00
C ARG A 200 -10.59 18.90 -2.09
N VAL A 201 -10.70 18.38 -3.30
CA VAL A 201 -10.46 16.96 -3.56
C VAL A 201 -9.00 16.78 -3.90
N TRP A 202 -8.31 16.00 -3.08
CA TRP A 202 -6.94 15.59 -3.31
C TRP A 202 -6.92 14.20 -3.92
N GLN A 203 -6.08 14.02 -4.92
CA GLN A 203 -5.83 12.77 -5.60
C GLN A 203 -4.38 12.38 -5.40
N LEU A 204 -4.16 11.11 -5.07
CA LEU A 204 -2.85 10.57 -4.76
C LEU A 204 -2.65 9.22 -5.43
N ARG A 205 -1.39 8.93 -5.75
CA ARG A 205 -0.94 7.64 -6.27
C ARG A 205 0.49 7.37 -5.83
N ALA A 206 0.86 6.11 -5.79
CA ALA A 206 2.21 5.67 -5.49
C ALA A 206 2.59 4.47 -6.36
N ARG A 207 3.88 4.17 -6.42
CA ARG A 207 4.41 2.97 -7.06
C ARG A 207 5.70 2.52 -6.38
N LEU A 208 5.97 1.24 -6.42
CA LEU A 208 7.25 0.67 -6.04
C LEU A 208 8.26 0.85 -7.19
N ARG A 209 9.52 1.11 -6.87
CA ARG A 209 10.59 1.21 -7.85
C ARG A 209 11.92 0.70 -7.30
N ARG A 210 12.84 0.31 -8.19
CA ARG A 210 14.24 0.06 -7.85
C ARG A 210 14.97 1.38 -7.66
N SER A 211 15.68 1.55 -6.56
CA SER A 211 16.52 2.72 -6.31
C SER A 211 17.63 2.79 -7.37
N GLY A 212 17.88 3.98 -7.90
CA GLY A 212 18.88 4.18 -8.96
C GLY A 212 18.41 3.83 -10.38
N SER A 213 17.22 3.24 -10.57
CA SER A 213 16.69 2.98 -11.91
C SER A 213 15.49 3.88 -12.22
N ALA A 214 15.45 4.48 -13.38
CA ALA A 214 14.31 5.27 -13.86
C ALA A 214 13.18 4.39 -14.41
N THR A 215 13.51 3.22 -14.94
CA THR A 215 12.61 2.35 -15.69
C THR A 215 12.08 1.17 -14.87
N ALA A 216 12.87 0.62 -13.95
CA ALA A 216 12.45 -0.51 -13.12
C ALA A 216 11.49 -0.04 -12.02
N ALA A 217 10.23 0.09 -12.36
CA ALA A 217 9.15 0.51 -11.47
C ALA A 217 7.84 -0.19 -11.84
N SER A 218 7.03 -0.50 -10.83
CA SER A 218 5.65 -0.95 -11.04
C SER A 218 4.82 0.15 -11.71
N GLY A 219 3.65 -0.20 -12.19
CA GLY A 219 2.64 0.79 -12.58
C GLY A 219 2.19 1.63 -11.39
N TRP A 220 1.69 2.84 -11.66
CA TRP A 220 1.07 3.68 -10.64
C TRP A 220 -0.14 2.99 -10.03
N SER A 221 -0.32 3.15 -8.73
CA SER A 221 -1.50 2.66 -8.01
C SER A 221 -2.80 3.20 -8.61
N PRO A 222 -3.92 2.50 -8.44
CA PRO A 222 -5.23 3.08 -8.67
C PRO A 222 -5.38 4.42 -7.96
N LEU A 223 -6.14 5.31 -8.57
CA LEU A 223 -6.35 6.65 -8.05
C LEU A 223 -7.12 6.62 -6.73
N ALA A 224 -6.51 7.14 -5.68
CA ALA A 224 -7.20 7.38 -4.42
C ALA A 224 -7.55 8.85 -4.26
N SER A 225 -8.76 9.15 -3.81
CA SER A 225 -9.27 10.51 -3.67
C SER A 225 -9.80 10.75 -2.26
N ILE A 226 -9.57 11.96 -1.73
CA ILE A 226 -10.08 12.38 -0.43
C ILE A 226 -10.51 13.84 -0.45
N ARG A 227 -11.66 14.15 0.12
CA ARG A 227 -12.14 15.52 0.30
C ARG A 227 -11.66 16.09 1.64
N SER A 228 -11.02 17.25 1.60
CA SER A 228 -10.45 17.92 2.77
C SER A 228 -11.42 18.83 3.49
#